data_71452f18e174faa3e1e0e4ca905a6e58
#
_entry.id   71452f18e174faa3e1e0e4ca905a6e58
#
_cell.length_a   1.000
_cell.length_b   1.000
_cell.length_c   1.000
_cell.angle_alpha   90.00
_cell.angle_beta   90.00
_cell.angle_gamma   90.00
#
_symmetry.space_group_name_H-M   'P 1'
#
loop_
_entity.id
_entity.type
_entity.pdbx_description
1 polymer ?
#
loop_
_entity_poly.entity_id
_entity_poly.type
_entity_poly.pdbx_seq_one_letter_code
_entity_poly.pdbx_strand_id
1 'polypeptide(L)'
;RTGSEFNFLGLARNIEEVKSYEGIDILWNEESHNLSESTWDILEPTVRKDHSEIWLIFNPRLATDFVYTKFVKNPPHNAIVRKINYDENPFLSEVSKQTIEDMKAADYDKYLHVYEGLPRQDDEDVIIKRSWLDSCIDAHKKLKIEISGEKITGYDVADSGEDLNAFVNKHGILVTKIHQWKAKEDELVKSAKIVRNE
;
A
#
# COMPACT_ATOMS: atom_id res chain seq x y z
N ARG A 1 3.24 -17.12 39.99
CA ARG A 1 2.72 -16.11 39.01
C ARG A 1 3.91 -15.27 38.56
N THR A 2 4.16 -15.16 37.27
CA THR A 2 5.29 -14.43 36.69
C THR A 2 5.06 -12.91 36.69
N GLY A 3 3.82 -12.44 36.93
CA GLY A 3 3.45 -11.02 36.83
C GLY A 3 3.30 -10.50 35.41
N SER A 4 3.39 -11.37 34.37
CA SER A 4 3.15 -10.98 32.99
C SER A 4 1.65 -10.77 32.74
N GLU A 5 1.32 -9.70 32.04
CA GLU A 5 -0.04 -9.35 31.63
C GLU A 5 -0.11 -9.33 30.09
N PHE A 6 -1.20 -9.85 29.53
CA PHE A 6 -1.44 -9.87 28.10
C PHE A 6 -2.77 -9.18 27.82
N ASN A 7 -2.73 -8.15 26.98
CA ASN A 7 -3.90 -7.41 26.52
C ASN A 7 -4.07 -7.63 25.02
N PHE A 8 -5.29 -7.95 24.57
CA PHE A 8 -5.62 -8.19 23.18
C PHE A 8 -6.55 -7.09 22.66
N LEU A 9 -6.16 -6.44 21.57
CA LEU A 9 -6.87 -5.31 20.99
C LEU A 9 -7.01 -5.43 19.48
N GLY A 10 -8.14 -4.95 18.95
CA GLY A 10 -8.33 -4.77 17.51
C GLY A 10 -7.98 -3.34 17.09
N LEU A 11 -6.90 -3.15 16.35
CA LEU A 11 -6.40 -1.83 15.98
C LEU A 11 -7.36 -1.04 15.07
N ALA A 12 -8.11 -1.72 14.20
CA ALA A 12 -8.99 -1.06 13.24
C ALA A 12 -10.13 -0.21 13.87
N ARG A 13 -10.53 -0.53 15.11
CA ARG A 13 -11.63 0.17 15.79
C ARG A 13 -11.23 0.83 17.10
N ASN A 14 -10.13 0.39 17.70
CA ASN A 14 -9.78 0.73 19.08
C ASN A 14 -8.39 1.34 19.20
N ILE A 15 -7.86 1.94 18.14
CA ILE A 15 -6.51 2.50 18.15
C ILE A 15 -6.32 3.57 19.26
N GLU A 16 -7.35 4.35 19.56
CA GLU A 16 -7.29 5.35 20.62
C GLU A 16 -7.15 4.71 22.02
N GLU A 17 -7.68 3.50 22.23
CA GLU A 17 -7.53 2.77 23.48
C GLU A 17 -6.06 2.42 23.75
N VAL A 18 -5.29 2.15 22.72
CA VAL A 18 -3.85 1.83 22.85
C VAL A 18 -3.08 2.95 23.52
N LYS A 19 -3.47 4.22 23.31
CA LYS A 19 -2.85 5.39 23.95
C LYS A 19 -2.93 5.36 25.47
N SER A 20 -3.92 4.64 26.02
CA SER A 20 -4.10 4.53 27.47
C SER A 20 -3.18 3.53 28.16
N TYR A 21 -2.51 2.68 27.39
CA TYR A 21 -1.58 1.70 27.94
C TYR A 21 -0.22 2.33 28.24
N GLU A 22 0.23 2.12 29.46
CA GLU A 22 1.56 2.54 29.90
C GLU A 22 2.45 1.33 30.18
N GLY A 23 3.75 1.50 29.99
CA GLY A 23 4.72 0.48 30.36
C GLY A 23 4.71 -0.78 29.50
N ILE A 24 4.30 -0.67 28.22
CA ILE A 24 4.31 -1.77 27.26
C ILE A 24 5.75 -2.27 27.08
N ASP A 25 6.00 -3.55 27.35
CA ASP A 25 7.28 -4.20 27.08
C ASP A 25 7.37 -4.68 25.63
N ILE A 26 6.31 -5.33 25.15
CA ILE A 26 6.26 -5.88 23.79
C ILE A 26 4.89 -5.56 23.20
N LEU A 27 4.87 -4.90 22.04
CA LEU A 27 3.71 -4.78 21.20
C LEU A 27 3.85 -5.77 20.05
N TRP A 28 2.96 -6.77 20.02
CA TRP A 28 2.92 -7.78 18.97
C TRP A 28 1.73 -7.50 18.06
N ASN A 29 1.99 -7.17 16.79
CA ASN A 29 0.95 -6.91 15.80
C ASN A 29 0.95 -7.98 14.71
N GLU A 30 -0.13 -8.76 14.66
CA GLU A 30 -0.40 -9.74 13.61
C GLU A 30 -1.06 -9.07 12.40
N GLU A 31 -0.91 -9.70 11.23
CA GLU A 31 -1.47 -9.22 9.97
C GLU A 31 -1.13 -7.75 9.69
N SER A 32 0.13 -7.39 10.00
CA SER A 32 0.60 -6.00 9.95
C SER A 32 0.56 -5.36 8.55
N HIS A 33 0.33 -6.14 7.48
CA HIS A 33 0.12 -5.58 6.15
C HIS A 33 -1.08 -4.60 6.08
N ASN A 34 -2.04 -4.72 7.01
CA ASN A 34 -3.19 -3.82 7.12
C ASN A 34 -2.92 -2.55 7.95
N LEU A 35 -1.71 -2.43 8.54
CA LEU A 35 -1.36 -1.28 9.36
C LEU A 35 -1.16 -0.04 8.49
N SER A 36 -1.93 1.02 8.77
CA SER A 36 -1.78 2.30 8.09
C SER A 36 -0.69 3.16 8.76
N GLU A 37 -0.18 4.15 8.02
CA GLU A 37 0.75 5.14 8.55
C GLU A 37 0.14 5.89 9.75
N SER A 38 -1.13 6.32 9.64
CA SER A 38 -1.83 7.00 10.72
C SER A 38 -1.98 6.17 11.99
N THR A 39 -2.16 4.85 11.84
CA THR A 39 -2.18 3.93 13.00
C THR A 39 -0.78 3.79 13.59
N TRP A 40 0.25 3.70 12.76
CA TRP A 40 1.64 3.64 13.20
C TRP A 40 2.05 4.88 14.00
N ASP A 41 1.67 6.07 13.56
CA ASP A 41 1.95 7.34 14.22
C ASP A 41 1.37 7.43 15.65
N ILE A 42 0.40 6.56 15.96
CA ILE A 42 -0.15 6.40 17.32
C ILE A 42 0.60 5.31 18.09
N LEU A 43 0.91 4.18 17.45
CA LEU A 43 1.55 3.04 18.09
C LEU A 43 2.99 3.34 18.51
N GLU A 44 3.78 3.88 17.60
CA GLU A 44 5.22 4.10 17.82
C GLU A 44 5.48 4.96 19.08
N PRO A 45 4.85 6.15 19.28
CA PRO A 45 5.08 6.96 20.47
C PRO A 45 4.43 6.38 21.74
N THR A 46 3.52 5.40 21.64
CA THR A 46 2.92 4.75 22.80
C THR A 46 3.86 3.71 23.42
N VAL A 47 4.64 3.02 22.58
CA VAL A 47 5.64 2.03 23.03
C VAL A 47 6.96 2.74 23.31
N ARG A 48 7.09 3.27 24.53
CA ARG A 48 8.18 4.19 24.93
C ARG A 48 9.00 3.77 26.16
N LYS A 49 8.75 2.57 26.67
CA LYS A 49 9.52 2.03 27.79
C LYS A 49 10.91 1.64 27.31
N ASP A 50 11.93 1.82 28.13
CA ASP A 50 13.29 1.38 27.85
C ASP A 50 13.29 -0.13 27.56
N HIS A 51 13.97 -0.53 26.50
CA HIS A 51 14.03 -1.92 26.01
C HIS A 51 12.71 -2.52 25.54
N SER A 52 11.70 -1.68 25.27
CA SER A 52 10.47 -2.17 24.64
C SER A 52 10.66 -2.48 23.16
N GLU A 53 9.87 -3.39 22.65
CA GLU A 53 9.96 -3.87 21.27
C GLU A 53 8.59 -3.80 20.59
N ILE A 54 8.61 -3.54 19.28
CA ILE A 54 7.43 -3.66 18.41
C ILE A 54 7.70 -4.77 17.39
N TRP A 55 6.85 -5.77 17.40
CA TRP A 55 6.94 -6.91 16.51
C TRP A 55 5.82 -6.84 15.48
N LEU A 56 6.20 -6.72 14.20
CA LEU A 56 5.27 -6.67 13.07
C LEU A 56 5.37 -7.97 12.29
N ILE A 57 4.29 -8.75 12.28
CA ILE A 57 4.24 -10.05 11.61
C ILE A 57 3.22 -9.98 10.50
N PHE A 58 3.62 -10.32 9.30
CA PHE A 58 2.75 -10.24 8.12
C PHE A 58 3.27 -11.04 6.93
N ASN A 59 2.34 -11.47 6.10
CA ASN A 59 2.61 -11.84 4.72
C ASN A 59 2.46 -10.59 3.86
N PRO A 60 3.48 -10.20 3.07
CA PRO A 60 3.38 -9.02 2.21
C PRO A 60 2.21 -9.14 1.23
N ARG A 61 1.30 -8.17 1.22
CA ARG A 61 0.17 -8.13 0.30
C ARG A 61 0.52 -7.33 -0.94
N LEU A 62 0.74 -6.02 -0.79
CA LEU A 62 1.11 -5.13 -1.88
C LEU A 62 2.49 -4.52 -1.66
N ALA A 63 3.21 -4.31 -2.75
CA ALA A 63 4.52 -3.63 -2.72
C ALA A 63 4.43 -2.16 -2.26
N THR A 64 3.23 -1.59 -2.25
CA THR A 64 2.90 -0.23 -1.83
C THR A 64 2.39 -0.14 -0.40
N ASP A 65 2.10 -1.25 0.27
CA ASP A 65 1.62 -1.24 1.64
C ASP A 65 2.63 -0.51 2.55
N PHE A 66 2.10 0.29 3.49
CA PHE A 66 2.91 1.12 4.38
C PHE A 66 4.01 0.32 5.10
N VAL A 67 3.64 -0.80 5.73
CA VAL A 67 4.58 -1.62 6.49
C VAL A 67 5.68 -2.19 5.60
N TYR A 68 5.32 -2.66 4.40
CA TYR A 68 6.30 -3.18 3.45
C TYR A 68 7.26 -2.09 2.96
N THR A 69 6.73 -0.90 2.68
CA THR A 69 7.54 0.24 2.22
C THR A 69 8.46 0.76 3.32
N LYS A 70 7.94 0.94 4.53
CA LYS A 70 8.69 1.52 5.66
C LYS A 70 9.71 0.54 6.24
N PHE A 71 9.34 -0.73 6.43
CA PHE A 71 10.15 -1.67 7.20
C PHE A 71 10.91 -2.70 6.37
N VAL A 72 10.44 -3.02 5.16
CA VAL A 72 11.15 -3.99 4.29
C VAL A 72 11.98 -3.29 3.24
N LYS A 73 11.43 -2.30 2.53
CA LYS A 73 12.18 -1.56 1.51
C LYS A 73 13.15 -0.54 2.11
N ASN A 74 12.73 0.16 3.16
CA ASN A 74 13.49 1.24 3.79
C ASN A 74 13.54 1.03 5.32
N PRO A 75 14.15 -0.07 5.81
CA PRO A 75 14.14 -0.39 7.23
C PRO A 75 14.83 0.70 8.06
N PRO A 76 14.22 1.14 9.19
CA PRO A 76 14.89 1.99 10.15
C PRO A 76 16.16 1.34 10.70
N HIS A 77 17.12 2.14 11.13
CA HIS A 77 18.42 1.66 11.61
C HIS A 77 18.34 0.71 12.83
N ASN A 78 17.27 0.81 13.61
CA ASN A 78 16.99 0.00 14.78
C ASN A 78 16.01 -1.15 14.52
N ALA A 79 15.66 -1.41 13.26
CA ALA A 79 14.78 -2.52 12.88
C ALA A 79 15.59 -3.75 12.46
N ILE A 80 15.10 -4.92 12.87
CA ILE A 80 15.58 -6.21 12.38
C ILE A 80 14.51 -6.76 11.47
N VAL A 81 14.84 -6.99 10.19
CA VAL A 81 13.92 -7.57 9.22
C VAL A 81 14.34 -9.01 8.94
N ARG A 82 13.42 -9.94 9.16
CA ARG A 82 13.65 -11.35 8.87
C ARG A 82 12.51 -11.90 8.01
N LYS A 83 12.88 -12.44 6.86
CA LYS A 83 11.99 -13.25 6.04
C LYS A 83 12.10 -14.71 6.50
N ILE A 84 10.96 -15.35 6.68
CA ILE A 84 10.85 -16.79 7.03
C ILE A 84 9.94 -17.42 5.99
N ASN A 85 10.41 -18.44 5.32
CA ASN A 85 9.67 -19.15 4.27
C ASN A 85 9.29 -20.58 4.69
N TYR A 86 8.45 -21.21 3.88
CA TYR A 86 7.98 -22.59 4.10
C TYR A 86 9.11 -23.61 4.10
N ASP A 87 10.18 -23.38 3.36
CA ASP A 87 11.35 -24.27 3.27
C ASP A 87 12.20 -24.30 4.56
N GLU A 88 12.05 -23.28 5.40
CA GLU A 88 12.64 -23.27 6.76
C GLU A 88 11.81 -24.07 7.78
N ASN A 89 10.62 -24.56 7.41
CA ASN A 89 9.77 -25.33 8.31
C ASN A 89 10.14 -26.82 8.26
N PRO A 90 10.81 -27.39 9.30
CA PRO A 90 11.21 -28.79 9.31
C PRO A 90 10.03 -29.76 9.43
N PHE A 91 8.84 -29.27 9.75
CA PHE A 91 7.61 -30.06 9.95
C PHE A 91 6.65 -29.98 8.77
N LEU A 92 7.10 -29.47 7.62
CA LEU A 92 6.26 -29.36 6.43
C LEU A 92 5.82 -30.75 5.95
N SER A 93 4.51 -30.98 5.86
CA SER A 93 3.96 -32.27 5.45
C SER A 93 4.18 -32.56 3.97
N GLU A 94 4.22 -33.82 3.57
CA GLU A 94 4.34 -34.21 2.16
C GLU A 94 3.14 -33.68 1.32
N VAL A 95 1.94 -33.62 1.91
CA VAL A 95 0.76 -33.03 1.26
C VAL A 95 1.00 -31.54 0.97
N SER A 96 1.55 -30.80 1.95
CA SER A 96 1.87 -29.38 1.75
C SER A 96 2.92 -29.19 0.67
N LYS A 97 3.98 -30.02 0.64
CA LYS A 97 5.01 -29.96 -0.41
C LYS A 97 4.41 -30.17 -1.79
N GLN A 98 3.55 -31.19 -1.94
CA GLN A 98 2.87 -31.44 -3.22
C GLN A 98 1.99 -30.26 -3.64
N THR A 99 1.21 -29.68 -2.72
CA THR A 99 0.38 -28.50 -3.00
C THR A 99 1.21 -27.31 -3.47
N ILE A 100 2.40 -27.12 -2.90
CA ILE A 100 3.32 -26.06 -3.29
C ILE A 100 3.82 -26.27 -4.74
N GLU A 101 4.27 -27.49 -5.04
CA GLU A 101 4.74 -27.82 -6.40
C GLU A 101 3.62 -27.74 -7.44
N ASP A 102 2.41 -28.16 -7.11
CA ASP A 102 1.24 -28.04 -7.99
C ASP A 102 0.93 -26.56 -8.27
N MET A 103 0.93 -25.69 -7.26
CA MET A 103 0.73 -24.27 -7.44
C MET A 103 1.86 -23.65 -8.27
N LYS A 104 3.10 -24.01 -8.01
CA LYS A 104 4.27 -23.53 -8.75
C LYS A 104 4.19 -23.87 -10.24
N ALA A 105 3.65 -25.06 -10.56
CA ALA A 105 3.46 -25.50 -11.94
C ALA A 105 2.26 -24.83 -12.62
N ALA A 106 1.17 -24.58 -11.88
CA ALA A 106 -0.08 -24.04 -12.42
C ALA A 106 -0.06 -22.51 -12.52
N ASP A 107 0.49 -21.80 -11.51
CA ASP A 107 0.49 -20.34 -11.43
C ASP A 107 1.73 -19.88 -10.64
N TYR A 108 2.80 -19.62 -11.38
CA TYR A 108 4.09 -19.26 -10.80
C TYR A 108 4.04 -17.92 -10.05
N ASP A 109 3.29 -16.94 -10.55
CA ASP A 109 3.17 -15.64 -9.89
C ASP A 109 2.43 -15.76 -8.56
N LYS A 110 1.39 -16.57 -8.52
CA LYS A 110 0.67 -16.89 -7.29
C LYS A 110 1.56 -17.66 -6.30
N TYR A 111 2.36 -18.61 -6.78
CA TYR A 111 3.35 -19.31 -5.95
C TYR A 111 4.34 -18.31 -5.33
N LEU A 112 4.89 -17.39 -6.11
CA LEU A 112 5.82 -16.37 -5.61
C LEU A 112 5.18 -15.51 -4.51
N HIS A 113 3.90 -15.17 -4.67
CA HIS A 113 3.20 -14.39 -3.66
C HIS A 113 2.90 -15.19 -2.40
N VAL A 114 2.26 -16.37 -2.55
CA VAL A 114 1.72 -17.14 -1.42
C VAL A 114 2.82 -17.85 -0.63
N TYR A 115 3.79 -18.44 -1.32
CA TYR A 115 4.82 -19.28 -0.70
C TYR A 115 6.18 -18.61 -0.58
N GLU A 116 6.56 -17.76 -1.54
CA GLU A 116 7.81 -17.02 -1.47
C GLU A 116 7.64 -15.65 -0.78
N GLY A 117 6.42 -15.27 -0.39
CA GLY A 117 6.14 -14.03 0.33
C GLY A 117 6.52 -12.77 -0.46
N LEU A 118 6.48 -12.82 -1.79
CA LEU A 118 6.67 -11.63 -2.60
C LEU A 118 5.38 -10.81 -2.66
N PRO A 119 5.44 -9.51 -2.44
CA PRO A 119 4.26 -8.66 -2.55
C PRO A 119 3.77 -8.60 -3.99
N ARG A 120 2.46 -8.52 -4.17
CA ARG A 120 1.87 -8.22 -5.48
C ARG A 120 2.16 -6.77 -5.86
N GLN A 121 2.24 -6.52 -7.15
CA GLN A 121 2.36 -5.15 -7.68
C GLN A 121 1.01 -4.43 -7.71
N ASP A 122 -0.06 -5.18 -7.95
CA ASP A 122 -1.42 -4.70 -8.05
C ASP A 122 -2.35 -5.51 -7.14
N ASP A 123 -3.44 -4.89 -6.66
CA ASP A 123 -4.50 -5.58 -5.94
C ASP A 123 -5.27 -6.53 -6.88
N GLU A 124 -5.91 -7.58 -6.36
CA GLU A 124 -6.68 -8.55 -7.16
C GLU A 124 -7.86 -7.90 -7.89
N ASP A 125 -8.45 -6.85 -7.30
CA ASP A 125 -9.62 -6.15 -7.82
C ASP A 125 -9.25 -5.02 -8.80
N VAL A 126 -7.97 -4.84 -9.13
CA VAL A 126 -7.55 -3.79 -10.05
C VAL A 126 -7.93 -4.12 -11.48
N ILE A 127 -8.81 -3.31 -12.06
CA ILE A 127 -9.23 -3.43 -13.45
C ILE A 127 -8.08 -3.06 -14.41
N ILE A 128 -7.32 -2.01 -14.07
CA ILE A 128 -6.18 -1.54 -14.86
C ILE A 128 -4.89 -1.78 -14.07
N LYS A 129 -4.12 -2.78 -14.47
CA LYS A 129 -2.88 -3.14 -13.80
C LYS A 129 -1.84 -2.02 -13.88
N ARG A 130 -1.08 -1.81 -12.82
CA ARG A 130 0.01 -0.84 -12.78
C ARG A 130 1.02 -1.04 -13.91
N SER A 131 1.37 -2.29 -14.20
CA SER A 131 2.26 -2.64 -15.31
C SER A 131 1.76 -2.17 -16.67
N TRP A 132 0.44 -2.13 -16.88
CA TRP A 132 -0.16 -1.59 -18.10
C TRP A 132 0.02 -0.08 -18.17
N LEU A 133 -0.21 0.63 -17.06
CA LEU A 133 0.02 2.08 -17.01
C LEU A 133 1.48 2.42 -17.27
N ASP A 134 2.41 1.71 -16.63
CA ASP A 134 3.85 1.90 -16.82
C ASP A 134 4.27 1.64 -18.27
N SER A 135 3.64 0.66 -18.95
CA SER A 135 3.87 0.40 -20.37
C SER A 135 3.37 1.53 -21.27
N CYS A 136 2.32 2.23 -20.85
CA CYS A 136 1.75 3.37 -21.60
C CYS A 136 2.58 4.65 -21.47
N ILE A 137 3.43 4.76 -20.43
CA ILE A 137 4.28 5.95 -20.23
C ILE A 137 5.25 6.09 -21.41
N ASP A 138 5.15 7.23 -22.11
CA ASP A 138 5.94 7.53 -23.29
C ASP A 138 5.84 6.48 -24.43
N ALA A 139 4.80 5.66 -24.45
CA ALA A 139 4.61 4.63 -25.47
C ALA A 139 4.59 5.22 -26.90
N HIS A 140 4.01 6.42 -27.09
CA HIS A 140 4.00 7.11 -28.38
C HIS A 140 5.42 7.39 -28.90
N LYS A 141 6.37 7.71 -28.02
CA LYS A 141 7.79 7.91 -28.39
C LYS A 141 8.46 6.59 -28.77
N LYS A 142 8.24 5.55 -27.94
CA LYS A 142 8.79 4.21 -28.16
C LYS A 142 8.30 3.60 -29.48
N LEU A 143 7.02 3.78 -29.78
CA LEU A 143 6.36 3.24 -30.96
C LEU A 143 6.42 4.18 -32.18
N LYS A 144 7.00 5.39 -32.03
CA LYS A 144 7.07 6.42 -33.06
C LYS A 144 5.70 6.79 -33.65
N ILE A 145 4.69 6.89 -32.77
CA ILE A 145 3.32 7.27 -33.15
C ILE A 145 3.25 8.81 -33.17
N GLU A 146 2.83 9.40 -34.29
CA GLU A 146 2.55 10.82 -34.38
C GLU A 146 1.29 11.18 -33.59
N ILE A 147 1.35 12.26 -32.83
CA ILE A 147 0.23 12.76 -32.04
C ILE A 147 -0.68 13.55 -32.97
N SER A 148 -1.89 13.05 -33.14
CA SER A 148 -2.92 13.71 -33.96
C SER A 148 -4.31 13.51 -33.33
N GLY A 149 -5.27 14.32 -33.75
CA GLY A 149 -6.65 14.25 -33.30
C GLY A 149 -7.04 15.45 -32.43
N GLU A 150 -8.20 15.36 -31.81
CA GLU A 150 -8.78 16.45 -31.03
C GLU A 150 -8.06 16.64 -29.68
N LYS A 151 -8.02 17.89 -29.22
CA LYS A 151 -7.63 18.24 -27.86
C LYS A 151 -8.88 18.27 -27.00
N ILE A 152 -8.90 17.47 -25.97
CA ILE A 152 -10.04 17.30 -25.07
C ILE A 152 -9.56 17.45 -23.63
N THR A 153 -10.34 18.15 -22.81
CA THR A 153 -10.15 18.23 -21.36
C THR A 153 -11.32 17.53 -20.66
N GLY A 154 -11.02 16.52 -19.86
CA GLY A 154 -11.96 15.95 -18.90
C GLY A 154 -11.74 16.60 -17.53
N TYR A 155 -12.81 16.96 -16.85
CA TYR A 155 -12.76 17.57 -15.53
C TYR A 155 -13.69 16.85 -14.57
N ASP A 156 -13.12 16.40 -13.44
CA ASP A 156 -13.82 15.83 -12.31
C ASP A 156 -13.91 16.87 -11.21
N VAL A 157 -15.14 17.22 -10.88
CA VAL A 157 -15.47 18.35 -9.98
C VAL A 157 -15.65 17.83 -8.57
N ALA A 158 -14.85 18.33 -7.64
CA ALA A 158 -15.11 18.21 -6.21
C ALA A 158 -15.34 19.61 -5.61
N ASP A 159 -16.30 19.70 -4.70
CA ASP A 159 -16.58 20.94 -3.96
C ASP A 159 -15.79 20.96 -2.65
N SER A 160 -16.47 21.11 -1.53
CA SER A 160 -15.86 21.03 -0.20
C SER A 160 -15.78 19.58 0.28
N GLY A 161 -14.73 19.25 1.01
CA GLY A 161 -14.56 17.92 1.59
C GLY A 161 -13.15 17.37 1.42
N GLU A 162 -13.03 16.05 1.43
CA GLU A 162 -11.74 15.36 1.29
C GLU A 162 -11.38 15.08 -0.18
N ASP A 163 -12.35 15.08 -1.06
CA ASP A 163 -12.16 14.80 -2.47
C ASP A 163 -11.38 15.92 -3.19
N LEU A 164 -10.65 15.52 -4.22
CA LEU A 164 -9.85 16.43 -5.03
C LEU A 164 -10.56 16.73 -6.35
N ASN A 165 -10.50 17.98 -6.79
CA ASN A 165 -10.75 18.30 -8.19
C ASN A 165 -9.62 17.70 -9.03
N ALA A 166 -9.94 17.20 -10.21
CA ALA A 166 -8.94 16.74 -11.15
C ALA A 166 -9.30 17.10 -12.59
N PHE A 167 -8.32 17.47 -13.39
CA PHE A 167 -8.51 17.51 -14.83
C PHE A 167 -7.46 16.71 -15.58
N VAL A 168 -7.84 16.22 -16.74
CA VAL A 168 -6.98 15.49 -17.66
C VAL A 168 -7.08 16.11 -19.04
N ASN A 169 -5.96 16.56 -19.56
CA ASN A 169 -5.85 17.03 -20.95
C ASN A 169 -5.33 15.90 -21.83
N LYS A 170 -5.96 15.67 -22.95
CA LYS A 170 -5.47 14.72 -23.96
C LYS A 170 -5.44 15.37 -25.35
N HIS A 171 -4.49 14.92 -26.17
CA HIS A 171 -4.41 15.24 -27.60
C HIS A 171 -4.41 13.91 -28.38
N GLY A 172 -5.51 13.63 -29.06
CA GLY A 172 -5.69 12.31 -29.68
C GLY A 172 -5.62 11.18 -28.65
N ILE A 173 -4.62 10.32 -28.79
CA ILE A 173 -4.36 9.19 -27.86
C ILE A 173 -3.46 9.56 -26.68
N LEU A 174 -2.80 10.72 -26.71
CA LEU A 174 -1.83 11.09 -25.68
C LEU A 174 -2.49 11.89 -24.56
N VAL A 175 -2.35 11.43 -23.33
CA VAL A 175 -2.60 12.25 -22.14
C VAL A 175 -1.41 13.18 -21.95
N THR A 176 -1.66 14.49 -22.07
CA THR A 176 -0.62 15.53 -22.06
C THR A 176 -0.41 16.13 -20.69
N LYS A 177 -1.47 16.19 -19.88
CA LYS A 177 -1.43 16.77 -18.54
C LYS A 177 -2.48 16.14 -17.64
N ILE A 178 -2.09 15.88 -16.39
CA ILE A 178 -2.99 15.53 -15.31
C ILE A 178 -2.70 16.52 -14.19
N HIS A 179 -3.73 17.14 -13.62
CA HIS A 179 -3.58 18.04 -12.50
C HIS A 179 -4.71 17.85 -11.51
N GLN A 180 -4.38 17.86 -10.23
CA GLN A 180 -5.35 17.73 -9.15
C GLN A 180 -5.09 18.77 -8.07
N TRP A 181 -6.16 19.24 -7.43
CA TRP A 181 -6.08 20.21 -6.35
C TRP A 181 -7.27 20.06 -5.41
N LYS A 182 -7.09 20.49 -4.17
CA LYS A 182 -8.17 20.54 -3.18
C LYS A 182 -8.83 21.93 -3.27
N ALA A 183 -10.15 21.96 -3.50
CA ALA A 183 -10.92 23.19 -3.40
C ALA A 183 -11.32 23.44 -1.95
N LYS A 184 -11.45 24.71 -1.58
CA LYS A 184 -12.12 25.15 -0.36
C LYS A 184 -13.60 25.37 -0.66
N GLU A 185 -14.39 25.45 0.39
CA GLU A 185 -15.81 25.81 0.31
C GLU A 185 -16.02 27.08 -0.57
N ASP A 186 -17.01 27.05 -1.45
CA ASP A 186 -17.35 28.12 -2.39
C ASP A 186 -16.29 28.46 -3.48
N GLU A 187 -15.34 27.58 -3.76
CA GLU A 187 -14.30 27.80 -4.78
C GLU A 187 -14.61 27.21 -6.17
N LEU A 188 -15.81 26.71 -6.43
CA LEU A 188 -16.19 26.11 -7.73
C LEU A 188 -15.87 27.04 -8.95
N VAL A 189 -16.12 28.35 -8.84
CA VAL A 189 -15.81 29.31 -9.90
C VAL A 189 -14.29 29.44 -10.13
N LYS A 190 -13.48 29.35 -9.06
CA LYS A 190 -12.02 29.37 -9.19
C LYS A 190 -11.53 28.09 -9.86
N SER A 191 -12.08 26.97 -9.48
CA SER A 191 -11.78 25.66 -10.06
C SER A 191 -12.11 25.64 -11.56
N ALA A 192 -13.28 26.14 -11.96
CA ALA A 192 -13.66 26.26 -13.37
C ALA A 192 -12.71 27.19 -14.17
N LYS A 193 -12.20 28.27 -13.55
CA LYS A 193 -11.22 29.15 -14.20
C LYS A 193 -9.86 28.47 -14.41
N ILE A 194 -9.42 27.61 -13.47
CA ILE A 194 -8.19 26.83 -13.62
C ILE A 194 -8.29 25.95 -14.87
N VAL A 195 -9.39 25.22 -15.01
CA VAL A 195 -9.61 24.31 -16.16
C VAL A 195 -9.73 25.08 -17.48
N ARG A 196 -10.37 26.27 -17.47
CA ARG A 196 -10.56 27.08 -18.70
C ARG A 196 -9.24 27.65 -19.23
N ASN A 197 -8.27 27.90 -18.37
CA ASN A 197 -7.00 28.54 -18.75
C ASN A 197 -5.93 27.53 -19.20
N GLU A 198 -6.25 26.26 -19.21
CA GLU A 198 -5.37 25.16 -19.64
C GLU A 198 -5.72 24.67 -21.05
#